data_f01e9f840fd4c253bac6b0f2143e7016
#
_entry.id   f01e9f840fd4c253bac6b0f2143e7016
#
_cell.length_a   1.000
_cell.length_b   1.000
_cell.length_c   1.000
_cell.angle_alpha   90.00
_cell.angle_beta   90.00
_cell.angle_gamma   90.00
#
_symmetry.space_group_name_H-M   'P 1'
#
loop_
_entity.id
_entity.type
_entity.pdbx_description
1 polymer ?
#
loop_
_entity_poly.entity_id
_entity_poly.type
_entity_poly.pdbx_seq_one_letter_code
_entity_poly.pdbx_strand_id
1 'polypeptide(L)'
;DGYTPIPMYGEKVVAKLDHSSINPISGISMKRMLARIDVRNSTSNFKVEEVYLANYNTKGYLAPLWDANGELNTSTPDALNIPGDSGKKKEESDALSYPVNGSKVYDGEIYTFEAAAAVDAGGVAEDNDVSRKEAVCLIVKGKIDNGPSTFYRIDFTQTGQKGEQVGYLPLKRNHKYIISITEALGAGNASLGEALASYTVMSNLKFRVIHYDRDKVKDVVYNGQYMLGVGEPEIKVTQYQNNSYAVDIFTDTPGGWKATVTEGDWLKFNVGGKFVETATGAANEDTQLMLRLPYFHEGTTGKTRTATVT
;
A
#
# COMPACT_ATOMS: atom_id res chain seq x y z
N ASP A 1 26.84 -7.19 -7.35
CA ASP A 1 25.40 -6.89 -7.31
C ASP A 1 24.67 -8.04 -6.62
N GLY A 2 24.59 -7.96 -5.28
CA GLY A 2 23.95 -8.98 -4.48
C GLY A 2 22.42 -8.77 -4.44
N TYR A 3 21.68 -9.27 -5.42
CA TYR A 3 20.23 -9.35 -5.32
C TYR A 3 19.85 -10.32 -4.20
N THR A 4 19.26 -9.81 -3.13
CA THR A 4 18.69 -10.64 -2.07
C THR A 4 17.20 -10.80 -2.32
N PRO A 5 16.73 -12.00 -2.67
CA PRO A 5 15.32 -12.23 -2.93
C PRO A 5 14.49 -12.01 -1.66
N ILE A 6 13.35 -11.35 -1.78
CA ILE A 6 12.41 -11.18 -0.67
C ILE A 6 11.70 -12.51 -0.44
N PRO A 7 11.78 -13.10 0.76
CA PRO A 7 11.05 -14.31 1.08
C PRO A 7 9.55 -14.11 0.92
N MET A 8 8.88 -15.15 0.42
CA MET A 8 7.44 -15.16 0.19
C MET A 8 6.83 -16.41 0.80
N TYR A 9 5.60 -16.26 1.27
CA TYR A 9 4.81 -17.39 1.79
C TYR A 9 3.49 -17.47 1.05
N GLY A 10 3.06 -18.70 0.76
CA GLY A 10 1.74 -18.98 0.21
C GLY A 10 1.33 -20.40 0.56
N GLU A 11 0.06 -20.59 0.83
CA GLU A 11 -0.51 -21.90 1.06
C GLU A 11 -1.89 -22.05 0.44
N LYS A 12 -2.30 -23.29 0.27
CA LYS A 12 -3.64 -23.65 -0.17
C LYS A 12 -4.05 -24.95 0.49
N VAL A 13 -5.18 -24.92 1.17
CA VAL A 13 -5.81 -26.13 1.71
C VAL A 13 -6.52 -26.87 0.58
N VAL A 14 -6.25 -28.15 0.43
CA VAL A 14 -6.88 -29.03 -0.55
C VAL A 14 -7.74 -30.05 0.21
N ALA A 15 -9.05 -30.03 -0.02
CA ALA A 15 -10.00 -30.85 0.74
C ALA A 15 -9.78 -32.35 0.54
N LYS A 16 -9.27 -32.78 -0.61
CA LYS A 16 -9.01 -34.18 -0.94
C LYS A 16 -7.94 -34.27 -2.03
N LEU A 17 -7.01 -35.20 -1.85
CA LEU A 17 -6.08 -35.63 -2.89
C LEU A 17 -6.52 -37.01 -3.37
N ASP A 18 -6.64 -37.20 -4.68
CA ASP A 18 -6.93 -38.48 -5.29
C ASP A 18 -5.61 -39.15 -5.73
N HIS A 19 -5.32 -40.33 -5.17
CA HIS A 19 -4.10 -41.08 -5.47
C HIS A 19 -4.08 -41.72 -6.86
N SER A 20 -5.24 -41.80 -7.50
CA SER A 20 -5.42 -42.43 -8.83
C SER A 20 -5.38 -41.42 -9.98
N SER A 21 -5.28 -40.13 -9.71
CA SER A 21 -5.31 -39.06 -10.70
C SER A 21 -4.27 -37.97 -10.43
N ILE A 22 -4.02 -37.15 -11.44
CA ILE A 22 -3.24 -35.91 -11.28
C ILE A 22 -4.10 -34.90 -10.49
N ASN A 23 -3.58 -34.42 -9.37
CA ASN A 23 -4.23 -33.40 -8.54
C ASN A 23 -3.64 -32.02 -8.86
N PRO A 24 -4.16 -31.26 -9.81
CA PRO A 24 -3.62 -29.96 -10.13
C PRO A 24 -3.93 -28.96 -8.99
N ILE A 25 -2.90 -28.43 -8.39
CA ILE A 25 -3.02 -27.36 -7.38
C ILE A 25 -2.66 -26.06 -8.09
N SER A 26 -3.62 -25.15 -8.19
CA SER A 26 -3.47 -23.86 -8.83
C SER A 26 -3.98 -22.72 -7.93
N GLY A 27 -3.60 -21.49 -8.22
CA GLY A 27 -4.11 -20.32 -7.49
C GLY A 27 -3.57 -20.21 -6.05
N ILE A 28 -2.29 -20.53 -5.84
CA ILE A 28 -1.60 -20.23 -4.59
C ILE A 28 -1.16 -18.75 -4.64
N SER A 29 -1.76 -17.92 -3.78
CA SER A 29 -1.35 -16.53 -3.63
C SER A 29 -0.11 -16.44 -2.76
N MET A 30 0.94 -15.78 -3.27
CA MET A 30 2.22 -15.62 -2.57
C MET A 30 2.33 -14.21 -2.00
N LYS A 31 2.43 -14.11 -0.66
CA LYS A 31 2.61 -12.84 0.05
C LYS A 31 4.08 -12.62 0.41
N ARG A 32 4.61 -11.44 0.11
CA ARG A 32 5.96 -11.04 0.52
C ARG A 32 5.99 -10.78 2.01
N MET A 33 7.08 -11.15 2.69
CA MET A 33 7.21 -10.91 4.12
C MET A 33 7.57 -9.45 4.48
N LEU A 34 7.95 -8.65 3.50
CA LEU A 34 8.36 -7.26 3.70
C LEU A 34 7.34 -6.28 3.13
N ALA A 35 7.24 -5.12 3.77
CA ALA A 35 6.67 -3.91 3.22
C ALA A 35 7.66 -3.25 2.26
N ARG A 36 7.16 -2.60 1.21
CA ARG A 36 7.94 -1.79 0.28
C ARG A 36 7.61 -0.32 0.46
N ILE A 37 8.62 0.53 0.46
CA ILE A 37 8.50 1.98 0.59
C ILE A 37 9.15 2.64 -0.62
N ASP A 38 8.39 3.49 -1.30
CA ASP A 38 8.88 4.34 -2.38
C ASP A 38 8.81 5.80 -1.94
N VAL A 39 9.78 6.61 -2.34
CA VAL A 39 9.78 8.06 -2.07
C VAL A 39 9.77 8.80 -3.39
N ARG A 40 8.80 9.69 -3.58
CA ARG A 40 8.61 10.51 -4.77
C ARG A 40 8.66 11.98 -4.41
N ASN A 41 9.37 12.75 -5.21
CA ASN A 41 9.44 14.19 -5.05
C ASN A 41 8.76 14.88 -6.23
N SER A 42 7.63 15.52 -5.98
CA SER A 42 6.85 16.26 -6.98
C SER A 42 7.13 17.77 -6.96
N THR A 43 8.03 18.23 -6.08
CA THR A 43 8.36 19.64 -5.96
C THR A 43 9.38 20.07 -7.01
N SER A 44 9.40 21.37 -7.34
CA SER A 44 10.42 21.97 -8.22
C SER A 44 11.58 22.58 -7.44
N ASN A 45 11.36 22.97 -6.19
CA ASN A 45 12.30 23.72 -5.36
C ASN A 45 13.02 22.86 -4.30
N PHE A 46 12.68 21.59 -4.16
CA PHE A 46 13.30 20.71 -3.19
C PHE A 46 14.09 19.60 -3.89
N LYS A 47 15.35 19.45 -3.52
CA LYS A 47 16.20 18.36 -3.99
C LYS A 47 16.42 17.35 -2.86
N VAL A 48 15.91 16.15 -3.03
CA VAL A 48 16.21 15.02 -2.14
C VAL A 48 17.62 14.54 -2.43
N GLU A 49 18.45 14.40 -1.39
CA GLU A 49 19.83 13.93 -1.47
C GLU A 49 20.00 12.52 -0.94
N GLU A 50 19.26 12.20 0.13
CA GLU A 50 19.37 10.93 0.82
C GLU A 50 18.07 10.64 1.59
N VAL A 51 17.73 9.37 1.72
CA VAL A 51 16.59 8.89 2.52
C VAL A 51 17.13 7.92 3.55
N TYR A 52 16.71 8.07 4.79
CA TYR A 52 17.04 7.16 5.89
C TYR A 52 15.78 6.43 6.35
N LEU A 53 15.89 5.13 6.53
CA LEU A 53 14.88 4.33 7.25
C LEU A 53 15.35 4.17 8.69
N ALA A 54 14.54 4.60 9.65
CA ALA A 54 14.86 4.58 11.07
C ALA A 54 13.78 3.90 11.91
N ASN A 55 14.15 3.47 13.11
CA ASN A 55 13.28 2.79 14.07
C ASN A 55 12.66 1.49 13.53
N TYR A 56 13.34 0.81 12.61
CA TYR A 56 12.83 -0.36 11.90
C TYR A 56 13.08 -1.67 12.66
N ASN A 57 12.28 -2.69 12.35
CA ASN A 57 12.46 -4.05 12.83
C ASN A 57 13.44 -4.81 11.94
N THR A 58 14.29 -5.66 12.53
CA THR A 58 15.23 -6.50 11.79
C THR A 58 14.79 -7.95 11.67
N LYS A 59 13.69 -8.31 12.34
CA LYS A 59 13.12 -9.65 12.34
C LYS A 59 11.63 -9.60 12.06
N GLY A 60 11.13 -10.63 11.38
CA GLY A 60 9.72 -10.83 11.08
C GLY A 60 9.44 -12.31 10.85
N TYR A 61 8.19 -12.71 10.91
CA TYR A 61 7.77 -14.06 10.55
C TYR A 61 7.64 -14.20 9.04
N LEU A 62 8.10 -15.32 8.49
CA LEU A 62 7.90 -15.64 7.09
C LEU A 62 6.41 -15.90 6.80
N ALA A 63 5.80 -16.78 7.58
CA ALA A 63 4.39 -17.13 7.47
C ALA A 63 3.54 -16.30 8.45
N PRO A 64 2.24 -16.10 8.16
CA PRO A 64 1.29 -15.59 9.14
C PRO A 64 1.26 -16.45 10.41
N LEU A 65 0.83 -15.88 11.54
CA LEU A 65 0.64 -16.66 12.77
C LEU A 65 -0.50 -17.66 12.55
N TRP A 66 -0.26 -18.88 13.05
CA TRP A 66 -1.25 -19.92 13.15
C TRP A 66 -2.12 -19.68 14.39
N ASP A 67 -3.38 -20.01 14.28
CA ASP A 67 -4.26 -19.98 15.46
C ASP A 67 -3.93 -21.13 16.44
N ALA A 68 -4.65 -21.18 17.57
CA ALA A 68 -4.46 -22.20 18.59
C ALA A 68 -4.77 -23.64 18.10
N ASN A 69 -5.45 -23.77 16.96
CA ASN A 69 -5.80 -25.05 16.35
C ASN A 69 -4.78 -25.49 15.30
N GLY A 70 -3.74 -24.70 15.04
CA GLY A 70 -2.75 -24.96 14.01
C GLY A 70 -3.28 -24.68 12.61
N GLU A 71 -4.28 -23.82 12.49
CA GLU A 71 -4.79 -23.30 11.22
C GLU A 71 -4.33 -21.86 11.02
N LEU A 72 -4.16 -21.45 9.74
CA LEU A 72 -3.89 -20.04 9.44
C LEU A 72 -4.99 -19.17 10.03
N ASN A 73 -4.58 -18.12 10.71
CA ASN A 73 -5.52 -17.12 11.23
C ASN A 73 -6.16 -16.35 10.06
N THR A 74 -7.19 -16.96 9.46
CA THR A 74 -7.94 -16.36 8.36
C THR A 74 -8.96 -15.33 8.83
N SER A 75 -9.22 -15.26 10.15
CA SER A 75 -10.17 -14.29 10.71
C SER A 75 -9.63 -12.88 10.75
N THR A 76 -8.30 -12.71 10.72
CA THR A 76 -7.64 -11.41 10.64
C THR A 76 -6.42 -11.47 9.71
N PRO A 77 -6.63 -11.70 8.40
CA PRO A 77 -5.54 -11.91 7.44
C PRO A 77 -4.61 -10.69 7.31
N ASP A 78 -5.08 -9.51 7.70
CA ASP A 78 -4.33 -8.26 7.68
C ASP A 78 -3.79 -7.84 9.07
N ALA A 79 -3.87 -8.74 10.08
CA ALA A 79 -3.28 -8.47 11.37
C ALA A 79 -1.76 -8.42 11.28
N LEU A 80 -1.17 -7.47 12.01
CA LEU A 80 0.29 -7.40 12.14
C LEU A 80 0.84 -8.65 12.82
N ASN A 81 1.94 -9.14 12.29
CA ASN A 81 2.61 -10.33 12.78
C ASN A 81 4.08 -10.01 13.15
N ILE A 82 4.25 -9.35 14.28
CA ILE A 82 5.54 -8.87 14.76
C ILE A 82 6.05 -9.79 15.86
N PRO A 83 7.29 -10.33 15.76
CA PRO A 83 7.90 -11.10 16.84
C PRO A 83 8.03 -10.28 18.13
N GLY A 84 7.88 -10.93 19.30
CA GLY A 84 8.10 -10.27 20.60
C GLY A 84 9.50 -9.65 20.72
N ASP A 85 10.53 -10.33 20.16
CA ASP A 85 11.85 -9.76 19.90
C ASP A 85 11.96 -9.45 18.39
N SER A 86 11.54 -8.27 17.99
CA SER A 86 11.62 -7.83 16.59
C SER A 86 13.02 -7.33 16.20
N GLY A 87 13.97 -7.27 17.12
CA GLY A 87 15.31 -6.72 16.91
C GLY A 87 15.29 -5.26 16.48
N LYS A 88 14.36 -4.48 17.05
CA LYS A 88 14.14 -3.08 16.67
C LYS A 88 15.39 -2.23 16.82
N LYS A 89 15.72 -1.47 15.76
CA LYS A 89 16.84 -0.55 15.67
C LYS A 89 16.36 0.88 15.90
N LYS A 90 16.88 1.55 16.96
CA LYS A 90 16.37 2.85 17.42
C LYS A 90 17.43 3.96 17.44
N GLU A 91 18.71 3.60 17.35
CA GLU A 91 19.80 4.57 17.44
C GLU A 91 20.03 5.29 16.09
N GLU A 92 20.52 6.50 16.13
CA GLU A 92 20.88 7.26 14.94
C GLU A 92 21.86 6.49 14.04
N SER A 93 22.84 5.82 14.65
CA SER A 93 23.83 4.99 13.95
C SER A 93 23.27 3.75 13.28
N ASP A 94 22.04 3.33 13.66
CA ASP A 94 21.36 2.19 13.07
C ASP A 94 20.52 2.57 11.82
N ALA A 95 20.32 3.86 11.56
CA ALA A 95 19.51 4.30 10.43
C ALA A 95 20.10 3.81 9.09
N LEU A 96 19.28 3.14 8.29
CA LEU A 96 19.69 2.67 6.97
C LEU A 96 19.64 3.81 5.96
N SER A 97 20.79 4.10 5.37
CA SER A 97 20.96 5.16 4.39
C SER A 97 20.76 4.68 2.96
N TYR A 98 20.01 5.45 2.22
CA TYR A 98 19.71 5.23 0.80
C TYR A 98 20.03 6.53 0.03
N PRO A 99 21.21 6.65 -0.60
CA PRO A 99 21.61 7.82 -1.36
C PRO A 99 20.80 7.91 -2.67
N VAL A 100 20.34 9.10 -3.01
CA VAL A 100 19.56 9.36 -4.23
C VAL A 100 20.49 9.70 -5.40
N ASN A 101 20.59 8.81 -6.38
CA ASN A 101 21.40 8.96 -7.57
C ASN A 101 20.63 9.65 -8.72
N GLY A 102 20.38 10.96 -8.60
CA GLY A 102 19.90 11.78 -9.72
C GLY A 102 18.42 11.62 -10.14
N SER A 103 17.68 10.70 -9.58
CA SER A 103 16.26 10.47 -9.88
C SER A 103 15.36 11.26 -8.92
N LYS A 104 14.18 11.69 -9.41
CA LYS A 104 13.13 12.27 -8.56
C LYS A 104 12.31 11.22 -7.80
N VAL A 105 12.57 9.96 -8.04
CA VAL A 105 11.81 8.80 -7.55
C VAL A 105 12.75 7.80 -6.93
N TYR A 106 12.44 7.40 -5.70
CA TYR A 106 13.07 6.27 -5.02
C TYR A 106 12.14 5.09 -5.15
N ASP A 107 12.29 4.27 -6.19
CA ASP A 107 11.34 3.22 -6.53
C ASP A 107 11.99 1.82 -6.34
N GLY A 108 11.48 1.07 -5.35
CA GLY A 108 11.80 -0.34 -5.20
C GLY A 108 13.07 -0.69 -4.43
N GLU A 109 13.65 0.23 -3.66
CA GLU A 109 14.89 -0.04 -2.94
C GLU A 109 14.72 -0.15 -1.42
N ILE A 110 13.66 0.45 -0.84
CA ILE A 110 13.43 0.44 0.60
C ILE A 110 12.44 -0.65 0.96
N TYR A 111 12.91 -1.63 1.72
CA TYR A 111 12.09 -2.69 2.26
C TYR A 111 12.29 -2.80 3.76
N THR A 112 11.20 -3.14 4.48
CA THR A 112 11.24 -3.32 5.94
C THR A 112 10.28 -4.40 6.38
N PHE A 113 10.53 -4.96 7.57
CA PHE A 113 9.60 -5.84 8.25
C PHE A 113 8.37 -5.09 8.74
N GLU A 114 7.33 -5.82 9.08
CA GLU A 114 6.12 -5.26 9.70
C GLU A 114 6.46 -4.47 10.95
N ALA A 115 5.75 -3.36 11.13
CA ALA A 115 5.88 -2.51 12.30
C ALA A 115 4.53 -1.96 12.73
N ALA A 116 4.31 -1.86 14.04
CA ALA A 116 3.13 -1.23 14.58
C ALA A 116 3.10 0.26 14.25
N ALA A 117 1.89 0.80 14.06
CA ALA A 117 1.68 2.23 14.06
C ALA A 117 2.12 2.85 15.39
N ALA A 118 2.44 4.13 15.40
CA ALA A 118 2.48 4.86 16.64
C ALA A 118 1.13 4.71 17.35
N VAL A 119 1.16 4.35 18.62
CA VAL A 119 -0.08 4.20 19.39
C VAL A 119 -0.59 5.57 19.73
N ASP A 120 -1.84 5.74 19.45
CA ASP A 120 -2.54 6.96 19.71
C ASP A 120 -3.65 6.70 20.74
N ALA A 121 -3.58 7.36 21.85
CA ALA A 121 -4.59 7.22 22.91
C ALA A 121 -5.90 7.96 22.60
N GLY A 122 -6.02 8.62 21.45
CA GLY A 122 -7.21 9.42 21.13
C GLY A 122 -7.31 9.89 19.68
N GLY A 123 -6.57 9.32 18.74
CA GLY A 123 -6.63 9.62 17.29
C GLY A 123 -5.50 10.51 16.77
N VAL A 124 -4.82 11.29 17.59
CA VAL A 124 -3.64 12.08 17.18
C VAL A 124 -2.60 12.02 18.31
N ALA A 125 -1.45 11.39 18.07
CA ALA A 125 -0.41 11.32 19.09
C ALA A 125 0.01 12.73 19.54
N GLU A 126 -0.01 12.95 20.84
CA GLU A 126 0.48 14.22 21.41
C GLU A 126 1.99 14.36 21.18
N ASP A 127 2.49 15.60 21.15
CA ASP A 127 3.86 15.94 20.82
C ASP A 127 4.94 15.29 21.70
N ASN A 128 4.58 14.64 22.80
CA ASN A 128 5.47 13.98 23.74
C ASN A 128 5.33 12.44 23.78
N ASP A 129 4.64 11.83 22.84
CA ASP A 129 4.38 10.39 22.87
C ASP A 129 5.64 9.59 22.50
N VAL A 130 6.12 8.77 23.44
CA VAL A 130 7.27 7.86 23.26
C VAL A 130 7.00 6.88 22.11
N SER A 131 5.75 6.47 21.91
CA SER A 131 5.39 5.54 20.85
C SER A 131 5.62 6.13 19.46
N ARG A 132 5.36 7.41 19.26
CA ARG A 132 5.64 8.13 18.03
C ARG A 132 7.14 8.28 17.80
N LYS A 133 7.90 8.64 18.85
CA LYS A 133 9.36 8.75 18.76
C LYS A 133 9.99 7.47 18.29
N GLU A 134 9.49 6.34 18.75
CA GLU A 134 9.99 5.02 18.45
C GLU A 134 9.33 4.35 17.24
N ALA A 135 8.31 4.95 16.64
CA ALA A 135 7.68 4.42 15.45
C ALA A 135 8.65 4.43 14.26
N VAL A 136 8.49 3.44 13.37
CA VAL A 136 9.23 3.41 12.11
C VAL A 136 8.94 4.70 11.34
N CYS A 137 9.99 5.36 10.88
CA CYS A 137 9.88 6.59 10.10
C CYS A 137 10.92 6.64 8.99
N LEU A 138 10.69 7.51 8.03
CA LEU A 138 11.73 7.96 7.11
C LEU A 138 12.28 9.33 7.57
N ILE A 139 13.54 9.54 7.28
CA ILE A 139 14.13 10.88 7.35
C ILE A 139 14.67 11.20 5.98
N VAL A 140 14.18 12.28 5.40
CA VAL A 140 14.62 12.77 4.09
C VAL A 140 15.61 13.87 4.33
N LYS A 141 16.83 13.68 3.84
CA LYS A 141 17.83 14.73 3.72
C LYS A 141 17.70 15.40 2.38
N GLY A 142 17.62 16.71 2.38
CA GLY A 142 17.50 17.46 1.15
C GLY A 142 17.68 18.95 1.37
N LYS A 143 17.65 19.69 0.28
CA LYS A 143 17.82 21.15 0.28
C LYS A 143 16.74 21.82 -0.55
N ILE A 144 16.33 22.99 -0.09
CA ILE A 144 15.46 23.90 -0.83
C ILE A 144 16.34 24.84 -1.65
N ASP A 145 16.13 24.87 -2.96
CA ASP A 145 16.92 25.67 -3.90
C ASP A 145 18.44 25.51 -3.68
N ASN A 146 19.12 26.60 -3.39
CA ASN A 146 20.56 26.63 -3.09
C ASN A 146 20.87 26.72 -1.59
N GLY A 147 19.87 26.44 -0.74
CA GLY A 147 20.02 26.47 0.72
C GLY A 147 20.86 25.31 1.27
N PRO A 148 21.09 25.27 2.58
CA PRO A 148 21.77 24.16 3.23
C PRO A 148 20.94 22.88 3.17
N SER A 149 21.62 21.72 3.21
CA SER A 149 20.97 20.44 3.38
C SER A 149 20.43 20.30 4.79
N THR A 150 19.17 19.93 4.93
CA THR A 150 18.50 19.73 6.21
C THR A 150 17.73 18.42 6.22
N PHE A 151 17.26 17.99 7.39
CA PHE A 151 16.66 16.68 7.61
C PHE A 151 15.20 16.84 8.01
N TYR A 152 14.34 16.04 7.38
CA TYR A 152 12.89 16.08 7.58
C TYR A 152 12.38 14.71 7.98
N ARG A 153 11.79 14.59 9.16
CA ARG A 153 11.15 13.37 9.60
C ARG A 153 9.80 13.21 8.90
N ILE A 154 9.55 12.02 8.39
CA ILE A 154 8.30 11.61 7.77
C ILE A 154 7.78 10.38 8.51
N ASP A 155 6.71 10.53 9.24
CA ASP A 155 5.98 9.43 9.85
C ASP A 155 4.97 8.83 8.87
N PHE A 156 4.68 7.53 9.00
CA PHE A 156 3.66 6.88 8.20
C PHE A 156 2.29 7.24 8.75
N THR A 157 1.64 8.19 8.10
CA THR A 157 0.36 8.74 8.53
C THR A 157 -0.69 8.57 7.45
N GLN A 158 -1.94 8.40 7.88
CA GLN A 158 -3.07 8.43 6.97
C GLN A 158 -3.40 9.88 6.62
N THR A 159 -3.59 10.15 5.35
CA THR A 159 -4.01 11.46 4.86
C THR A 159 -5.52 11.49 4.70
N GLY A 160 -6.18 12.42 5.36
CA GLY A 160 -7.62 12.66 5.23
C GLY A 160 -8.01 13.30 3.90
N GLN A 161 -9.31 13.46 3.68
CA GLN A 161 -9.86 13.97 2.42
C GLN A 161 -9.42 15.41 2.09
N LYS A 162 -9.10 16.21 3.11
CA LYS A 162 -8.64 17.60 2.96
C LYS A 162 -7.11 17.72 2.98
N GLY A 163 -6.39 16.59 3.00
CA GLY A 163 -4.93 16.57 3.05
C GLY A 163 -4.35 16.66 4.46
N GLU A 164 -5.17 16.69 5.50
CA GLU A 164 -4.74 16.61 6.90
C GLU A 164 -4.26 15.21 7.27
N GLN A 165 -3.39 15.11 8.27
CA GLN A 165 -3.00 13.82 8.84
C GLN A 165 -4.03 13.40 9.90
N VAL A 166 -4.64 12.23 9.71
CA VAL A 166 -5.77 11.76 10.55
C VAL A 166 -5.43 10.54 11.41
N GLY A 167 -4.24 10.05 11.37
CA GLY A 167 -3.78 8.92 12.17
C GLY A 167 -2.48 8.31 11.67
N TYR A 168 -1.96 7.32 12.39
CA TYR A 168 -0.73 6.62 12.03
C TYR A 168 -1.05 5.29 11.35
N LEU A 169 -0.24 4.94 10.35
CA LEU A 169 -0.33 3.69 9.61
C LEU A 169 0.69 2.68 10.13
N PRO A 170 0.28 1.43 10.36
CA PRO A 170 1.21 0.33 10.54
C PRO A 170 1.89 -0.01 9.21
N LEU A 171 3.11 -0.54 9.27
CA LEU A 171 3.74 -1.14 8.11
C LEU A 171 3.39 -2.63 8.06
N LYS A 172 2.67 -3.03 7.03
CA LYS A 172 2.19 -4.39 6.82
C LYS A 172 2.99 -5.08 5.72
N ARG A 173 3.23 -6.38 5.88
CA ARG A 173 3.82 -7.21 4.82
C ARG A 173 3.03 -7.13 3.52
N ASN A 174 3.68 -7.33 2.40
CA ASN A 174 3.09 -7.31 1.06
C ASN A 174 2.42 -5.99 0.65
N HIS A 175 2.44 -4.96 1.51
CA HIS A 175 1.92 -3.63 1.20
C HIS A 175 2.99 -2.74 0.57
N LYS A 176 2.53 -1.78 -0.20
CA LYS A 176 3.36 -0.71 -0.75
C LYS A 176 2.94 0.63 -0.15
N TYR A 177 3.94 1.40 0.26
CA TYR A 177 3.81 2.74 0.79
C TYR A 177 4.54 3.69 -0.14
N ILE A 178 3.86 4.70 -0.64
CA ILE A 178 4.46 5.74 -1.48
C ILE A 178 4.42 7.05 -0.71
N ILE A 179 5.59 7.55 -0.36
CA ILE A 179 5.74 8.87 0.22
C ILE A 179 5.86 9.87 -0.92
N SER A 180 4.83 10.68 -1.12
CA SER A 180 4.83 11.73 -2.14
C SER A 180 5.07 13.08 -1.50
N ILE A 181 6.26 13.65 -1.70
CA ILE A 181 6.61 15.01 -1.24
C ILE A 181 5.98 15.99 -2.21
N THR A 182 5.12 16.87 -1.69
CA THR A 182 4.27 17.76 -2.50
C THR A 182 4.67 19.22 -2.41
N GLU A 183 5.25 19.65 -1.28
CA GLU A 183 5.65 21.05 -1.08
C GLU A 183 6.79 21.13 -0.05
N ALA A 184 7.76 22.01 -0.29
CA ALA A 184 8.82 22.34 0.66
C ALA A 184 8.78 23.84 0.96
N LEU A 185 8.49 24.18 2.22
CA LEU A 185 8.18 25.54 2.68
C LEU A 185 9.31 26.17 3.47
N GLY A 186 10.19 25.38 4.07
CA GLY A 186 11.25 25.88 4.94
C GLY A 186 12.28 24.81 5.31
N ALA A 187 13.36 25.21 5.94
CA ALA A 187 14.42 24.33 6.39
C ALA A 187 13.94 23.31 7.43
N GLY A 188 14.48 22.11 7.36
CA GLY A 188 14.28 21.03 8.31
C GLY A 188 15.21 21.14 9.52
N ASN A 189 15.41 20.01 10.22
CA ASN A 189 16.37 19.91 11.33
C ASN A 189 17.81 19.98 10.80
N ALA A 190 18.73 20.41 11.65
CA ALA A 190 20.14 20.58 11.26
C ALA A 190 20.88 19.23 11.17
N SER A 191 20.42 18.20 11.88
CA SER A 191 21.05 16.87 11.90
C SER A 191 20.04 15.73 11.82
N LEU A 192 20.54 14.53 11.51
CA LEU A 192 19.77 13.28 11.51
C LEU A 192 19.23 13.00 12.92
N GLY A 193 20.06 13.17 13.97
CA GLY A 193 19.65 12.95 15.35
C GLY A 193 18.56 13.90 15.81
N GLU A 194 18.63 15.19 15.45
CA GLU A 194 17.54 16.13 15.72
C GLU A 194 16.23 15.74 15.01
N ALA A 195 16.32 15.30 13.77
CA ALA A 195 15.15 14.83 13.04
C ALA A 195 14.54 13.58 13.67
N LEU A 196 15.35 12.62 14.13
CA LEU A 196 14.91 11.44 14.86
C LEU A 196 14.21 11.79 16.17
N ALA A 197 14.75 12.76 16.90
CA ALA A 197 14.18 13.24 18.16
C ALA A 197 12.95 14.16 17.96
N SER A 198 12.70 14.60 16.75
CA SER A 198 11.59 15.51 16.43
C SER A 198 10.24 14.81 16.64
N TYR A 199 9.35 15.48 17.35
CA TYR A 199 7.98 15.04 17.59
C TYR A 199 6.96 15.81 16.77
N THR A 200 7.33 16.98 16.31
CA THR A 200 6.42 17.89 15.63
C THR A 200 6.26 17.44 14.18
N VAL A 201 5.02 17.35 13.71
CA VAL A 201 4.75 17.28 12.28
C VAL A 201 5.40 18.51 11.65
N MET A 202 6.47 18.29 10.89
CA MET A 202 7.17 19.43 10.29
C MET A 202 6.27 20.05 9.22
N SER A 203 5.71 21.20 9.53
CA SER A 203 4.93 21.99 8.58
C SER A 203 5.74 22.44 7.35
N ASN A 204 7.09 22.34 7.45
CA ASN A 204 8.03 22.82 6.43
C ASN A 204 8.20 21.88 5.24
N LEU A 205 7.82 20.60 5.37
CA LEU A 205 7.78 19.64 4.26
C LEU A 205 6.39 18.99 4.24
N LYS A 206 5.61 19.28 3.22
CA LYS A 206 4.32 18.61 3.03
C LYS A 206 4.51 17.33 2.22
N PHE A 207 3.88 16.28 2.68
CA PHE A 207 3.90 14.98 2.03
C PHE A 207 2.57 14.27 2.22
N ARG A 208 2.36 13.23 1.39
CA ARG A 208 1.24 12.31 1.48
C ARG A 208 1.78 10.89 1.54
N VAL A 209 1.15 10.06 2.32
CA VAL A 209 1.41 8.62 2.36
C VAL A 209 0.28 7.90 1.64
N ILE A 210 0.61 7.26 0.53
CA ILE A 210 -0.30 6.42 -0.24
C ILE A 210 0.04 4.99 0.11
N HIS A 211 -0.95 4.21 0.50
CA HIS A 211 -0.75 2.86 0.98
C HIS A 211 -1.78 1.91 0.37
N TYR A 212 -1.36 0.75 -0.12
CA TYR A 212 -2.23 -0.28 -0.65
C TYR A 212 -1.66 -1.69 -0.54
N ASP A 213 -2.57 -2.67 -0.46
CA ASP A 213 -2.26 -4.10 -0.53
C ASP A 213 -1.97 -4.50 -1.97
N ARG A 214 -0.79 -5.09 -2.20
CA ARG A 214 -0.36 -5.52 -3.54
C ARG A 214 -1.08 -6.77 -4.04
N ASP A 215 -1.81 -7.48 -3.20
CA ASP A 215 -2.66 -8.58 -3.63
C ASP A 215 -4.00 -8.08 -4.17
N LYS A 216 -4.50 -6.96 -3.65
CA LYS A 216 -5.76 -6.35 -4.08
C LYS A 216 -5.60 -5.51 -5.34
N VAL A 217 -4.47 -4.83 -5.50
CA VAL A 217 -4.21 -3.92 -6.61
C VAL A 217 -3.06 -4.46 -7.46
N LYS A 218 -3.37 -4.95 -8.65
CA LYS A 218 -2.42 -5.60 -9.56
C LYS A 218 -1.91 -4.68 -10.66
N ASP A 219 -2.77 -3.81 -11.18
CA ASP A 219 -2.43 -2.84 -12.19
C ASP A 219 -2.50 -1.41 -11.63
N VAL A 220 -1.49 -0.61 -11.91
CA VAL A 220 -1.35 0.74 -11.36
C VAL A 220 -0.93 1.69 -12.47
N VAL A 221 -1.77 2.68 -12.71
CA VAL A 221 -1.44 3.83 -13.56
C VAL A 221 -1.07 5.01 -12.66
N TYR A 222 0.04 5.64 -12.98
CA TYR A 222 0.55 6.81 -12.25
C TYR A 222 0.85 7.96 -13.21
N ASN A 223 0.27 9.12 -12.98
CA ASN A 223 0.41 10.28 -13.85
C ASN A 223 1.49 11.28 -13.38
N GLY A 224 2.33 10.92 -12.42
CA GLY A 224 3.35 11.80 -11.82
C GLY A 224 2.86 12.49 -10.53
N GLN A 225 1.56 12.61 -10.31
CA GLN A 225 0.97 13.23 -9.14
C GLN A 225 0.04 12.28 -8.39
N TYR A 226 -0.84 11.59 -9.11
CA TYR A 226 -1.85 10.69 -8.55
C TYR A 226 -1.76 9.30 -9.17
N MET A 227 -2.26 8.31 -8.46
CA MET A 227 -2.34 6.95 -8.94
C MET A 227 -3.79 6.44 -9.00
N LEU A 228 -4.03 5.54 -9.94
CA LEU A 228 -5.20 4.68 -9.98
C LEU A 228 -4.72 3.24 -10.00
N GLY A 229 -5.19 2.43 -9.08
CA GLY A 229 -4.90 1.01 -9.01
C GLY A 229 -6.16 0.18 -9.19
N VAL A 230 -6.07 -0.88 -9.98
CA VAL A 230 -7.15 -1.81 -10.28
C VAL A 230 -6.71 -3.22 -9.94
N GLY A 231 -7.57 -3.97 -9.25
CA GLY A 231 -7.27 -5.33 -8.81
C GLY A 231 -7.14 -6.31 -9.98
N GLU A 232 -8.06 -6.26 -10.93
CA GLU A 232 -8.02 -7.11 -12.12
C GLU A 232 -8.37 -6.30 -13.38
N PRO A 233 -7.37 -6.02 -14.23
CA PRO A 233 -7.58 -5.26 -15.47
C PRO A 233 -8.30 -6.07 -16.55
N GLU A 234 -8.24 -7.41 -16.49
CA GLU A 234 -8.93 -8.32 -17.40
C GLU A 234 -9.60 -9.44 -16.61
N ILE A 235 -10.91 -9.60 -16.78
CA ILE A 235 -11.71 -10.62 -16.11
C ILE A 235 -12.29 -11.57 -17.14
N LYS A 236 -11.94 -12.85 -17.04
CA LYS A 236 -12.51 -13.92 -17.87
C LYS A 236 -13.47 -14.76 -17.05
N VAL A 237 -14.74 -14.73 -17.40
CA VAL A 237 -15.79 -15.46 -16.68
C VAL A 237 -16.44 -16.50 -17.59
N THR A 238 -16.43 -17.75 -17.14
CA THR A 238 -17.05 -18.88 -17.83
C THR A 238 -18.26 -19.40 -17.04
N GLN A 239 -19.26 -18.54 -16.82
CA GLN A 239 -20.39 -18.88 -15.97
C GLN A 239 -21.73 -18.65 -16.69
N TYR A 240 -22.65 -19.57 -16.45
CA TYR A 240 -24.03 -19.51 -16.98
C TYR A 240 -25.01 -18.85 -16.01
N GLN A 241 -24.59 -18.45 -14.82
CA GLN A 241 -25.47 -17.91 -13.78
C GLN A 241 -25.28 -16.39 -13.59
N ASN A 242 -26.36 -15.75 -13.16
CA ASN A 242 -26.32 -14.37 -12.71
C ASN A 242 -25.37 -14.22 -11.51
N ASN A 243 -24.22 -13.60 -11.72
CA ASN A 243 -23.23 -13.40 -10.67
C ASN A 243 -22.82 -11.94 -10.55
N SER A 244 -22.34 -11.61 -9.36
CA SER A 244 -21.62 -10.38 -9.12
C SER A 244 -20.14 -10.69 -9.01
N TYR A 245 -19.30 -9.80 -9.52
CA TYR A 245 -17.86 -9.86 -9.43
C TYR A 245 -17.33 -8.55 -8.84
N ALA A 246 -16.50 -8.64 -7.81
CA ALA A 246 -15.91 -7.48 -7.16
C ALA A 246 -14.54 -7.20 -7.76
N VAL A 247 -14.28 -5.95 -8.15
CA VAL A 247 -12.97 -5.46 -8.58
C VAL A 247 -12.51 -4.43 -7.58
N ASP A 248 -11.37 -4.68 -6.94
CA ASP A 248 -10.77 -3.74 -6.03
C ASP A 248 -10.23 -2.53 -6.82
N ILE A 249 -10.55 -1.33 -6.35
CA ILE A 249 -10.07 -0.07 -6.93
C ILE A 249 -9.53 0.81 -5.81
N PHE A 250 -8.36 1.35 -6.04
CA PHE A 250 -7.73 2.33 -5.17
C PHE A 250 -7.25 3.54 -5.97
N THR A 251 -7.51 4.75 -5.47
CA THR A 251 -6.93 5.98 -6.01
C THR A 251 -6.63 6.97 -4.90
N ASP A 252 -5.60 7.79 -5.08
CA ASP A 252 -5.29 8.93 -4.21
C ASP A 252 -5.69 10.28 -4.85
N THR A 253 -6.36 10.24 -6.01
CA THR A 253 -6.88 11.44 -6.68
C THR A 253 -7.96 12.08 -5.82
N PRO A 254 -7.87 13.38 -5.46
CA PRO A 254 -8.84 14.03 -4.55
C PRO A 254 -10.31 13.92 -4.95
N GLY A 255 -10.57 13.77 -6.27
CA GLY A 255 -11.92 13.57 -6.81
C GLY A 255 -12.42 12.12 -6.75
N GLY A 256 -11.61 11.18 -6.24
CA GLY A 256 -11.91 9.75 -6.29
C GLY A 256 -11.77 9.17 -7.70
N TRP A 257 -12.51 8.10 -7.97
CA TRP A 257 -12.55 7.46 -9.27
C TRP A 257 -13.96 7.40 -9.86
N LYS A 258 -14.02 7.29 -11.17
CA LYS A 258 -15.25 7.07 -11.92
C LYS A 258 -15.00 5.94 -12.92
N ALA A 259 -15.90 4.96 -12.94
CA ALA A 259 -15.92 3.89 -13.92
C ALA A 259 -17.18 4.01 -14.79
N THR A 260 -17.04 3.77 -16.09
CA THR A 260 -18.14 3.80 -17.05
C THR A 260 -18.04 2.59 -17.98
N VAL A 261 -19.16 1.90 -18.24
CA VAL A 261 -19.23 0.89 -19.28
C VAL A 261 -19.25 1.60 -20.62
N THR A 262 -18.18 1.46 -21.40
CA THR A 262 -18.04 2.12 -22.71
C THR A 262 -18.40 1.21 -23.87
N GLU A 263 -18.28 -0.11 -23.68
CA GLU A 263 -18.70 -1.13 -24.62
C GLU A 263 -19.34 -2.29 -23.87
N GLY A 264 -20.33 -2.94 -24.49
CA GLY A 264 -21.05 -4.08 -23.92
C GLY A 264 -22.16 -3.66 -22.97
N ASP A 265 -23.25 -3.17 -23.51
CA ASP A 265 -24.48 -2.70 -22.83
C ASP A 265 -25.11 -3.72 -21.85
N TRP A 266 -24.74 -4.99 -21.97
CA TRP A 266 -25.14 -6.07 -21.09
C TRP A 266 -24.46 -6.04 -19.71
N LEU A 267 -23.28 -5.39 -19.59
CA LEU A 267 -22.57 -5.24 -18.32
C LEU A 267 -23.14 -4.05 -17.55
N LYS A 268 -23.40 -4.23 -16.27
CA LYS A 268 -23.81 -3.15 -15.36
C LYS A 268 -23.02 -3.22 -14.07
N PHE A 269 -22.97 -2.11 -13.37
CA PHE A 269 -22.45 -2.03 -12.00
C PHE A 269 -23.62 -2.14 -11.03
N ASN A 270 -23.39 -2.82 -9.91
CA ASN A 270 -24.33 -2.85 -8.79
C ASN A 270 -23.91 -1.80 -7.77
N VAL A 271 -24.65 -0.70 -7.70
CA VAL A 271 -24.42 0.37 -6.72
C VAL A 271 -25.66 0.50 -5.83
N GLY A 272 -25.53 0.05 -4.58
CA GLY A 272 -26.64 0.10 -3.61
C GLY A 272 -27.88 -0.67 -4.07
N GLY A 273 -27.72 -1.79 -4.77
CA GLY A 273 -28.79 -2.62 -5.30
C GLY A 273 -29.36 -2.14 -6.64
N LYS A 274 -28.90 -1.04 -7.18
CA LYS A 274 -29.29 -0.53 -8.51
C LYS A 274 -28.25 -0.93 -9.56
N PHE A 275 -28.72 -1.25 -10.76
CA PHE A 275 -27.86 -1.58 -11.91
C PHE A 275 -27.66 -0.36 -12.79
N VAL A 276 -26.43 0.12 -12.83
CA VAL A 276 -26.05 1.38 -13.50
C VAL A 276 -24.87 1.16 -14.45
N GLU A 277 -24.66 2.08 -15.39
CA GLU A 277 -23.53 2.06 -16.34
C GLU A 277 -22.35 2.87 -15.84
N THR A 278 -22.53 3.65 -14.79
CA THR A 278 -21.48 4.49 -14.20
C THR A 278 -21.47 4.29 -12.70
N ALA A 279 -20.28 4.13 -12.14
CA ALA A 279 -20.05 4.06 -10.71
C ALA A 279 -18.91 5.02 -10.33
N THR A 280 -18.88 5.43 -9.07
CA THR A 280 -17.83 6.30 -8.50
C THR A 280 -17.42 5.78 -7.13
N GLY A 281 -16.19 6.09 -6.73
CA GLY A 281 -15.70 5.80 -5.39
C GLY A 281 -14.81 6.91 -4.86
N ALA A 282 -14.60 6.91 -3.55
CA ALA A 282 -13.79 7.90 -2.86
C ALA A 282 -12.29 7.71 -3.07
N ALA A 283 -11.52 8.75 -2.79
CA ALA A 283 -10.07 8.71 -2.73
C ALA A 283 -9.58 8.16 -1.40
N ASN A 284 -8.39 7.53 -1.41
CA ASN A 284 -7.69 7.01 -0.25
C ASN A 284 -8.46 5.94 0.55
N GLU A 285 -9.39 5.26 -0.10
CA GLU A 285 -10.15 4.16 0.46
C GLU A 285 -10.00 2.93 -0.44
N ASP A 286 -9.94 1.74 0.17
CA ASP A 286 -10.09 0.47 -0.52
C ASP A 286 -11.55 0.32 -0.92
N THR A 287 -11.86 0.55 -2.18
CA THR A 287 -13.22 0.47 -2.71
C THR A 287 -13.37 -0.70 -3.66
N GLN A 288 -14.58 -1.20 -3.79
CA GLN A 288 -14.90 -2.28 -4.71
C GLN A 288 -15.93 -1.84 -5.75
N LEU A 289 -15.60 -2.04 -7.01
CA LEU A 289 -16.54 -1.94 -8.11
C LEU A 289 -17.25 -3.28 -8.28
N MET A 290 -18.54 -3.32 -8.01
CA MET A 290 -19.35 -4.54 -8.15
C MET A 290 -19.91 -4.66 -9.57
N LEU A 291 -19.36 -5.59 -10.36
CA LEU A 291 -19.86 -5.93 -11.67
C LEU A 291 -21.06 -6.84 -11.55
N ARG A 292 -22.11 -6.58 -12.35
CA ARG A 292 -23.24 -7.47 -12.52
C ARG A 292 -23.11 -8.22 -13.82
N LEU A 293 -22.96 -9.53 -13.74
CA LEU A 293 -22.86 -10.43 -14.88
C LEU A 293 -24.23 -11.07 -15.10
N PRO A 294 -24.98 -10.71 -16.14
CA PRO A 294 -26.28 -11.25 -16.42
C PRO A 294 -26.19 -12.70 -16.94
N TYR A 295 -27.27 -13.41 -16.79
CA TYR A 295 -27.39 -14.78 -17.27
C TYR A 295 -27.14 -14.87 -18.79
N PHE A 296 -26.45 -15.92 -19.23
CA PHE A 296 -26.35 -16.29 -20.65
C PHE A 296 -27.52 -17.15 -21.02
N HIS A 297 -28.30 -16.73 -22.00
CA HIS A 297 -29.40 -17.55 -22.53
C HIS A 297 -28.87 -18.83 -23.19
N GLU A 298 -29.65 -19.91 -23.08
CA GLU A 298 -29.42 -21.13 -23.84
C GLU A 298 -29.31 -20.79 -25.34
N GLY A 299 -28.38 -21.43 -26.04
CA GLY A 299 -28.08 -21.13 -27.45
C GLY A 299 -26.93 -20.14 -27.68
N THR A 300 -26.37 -19.56 -26.62
CA THR A 300 -25.13 -18.75 -26.71
C THR A 300 -23.88 -19.55 -26.31
N THR A 301 -24.01 -20.85 -26.09
CA THR A 301 -22.89 -21.74 -25.75
C THR A 301 -21.77 -21.65 -26.79
N GLY A 302 -20.55 -21.44 -26.34
CA GLY A 302 -19.39 -21.26 -27.22
C GLY A 302 -19.22 -19.85 -27.79
N LYS A 303 -20.10 -18.89 -27.48
CA LYS A 303 -19.93 -17.47 -27.86
C LYS A 303 -19.30 -16.69 -26.73
N THR A 304 -18.37 -15.82 -27.09
CA THR A 304 -17.74 -14.86 -26.18
C THR A 304 -18.39 -13.49 -26.36
N ARG A 305 -18.68 -12.83 -25.24
CA ARG A 305 -19.04 -11.39 -25.20
C ARG A 305 -17.92 -10.63 -24.51
N THR A 306 -17.62 -9.47 -25.01
CA THR A 306 -16.65 -8.55 -24.40
C THR A 306 -17.38 -7.28 -23.97
N ALA A 307 -16.98 -6.73 -22.84
CA ALA A 307 -17.38 -5.41 -22.38
C ALA A 307 -16.13 -4.64 -21.95
N THR A 308 -16.13 -3.34 -22.18
CA THR A 308 -15.05 -2.44 -21.80
C THR A 308 -15.53 -1.48 -20.72
N VAL A 309 -14.74 -1.32 -19.69
CA VAL A 309 -14.92 -0.35 -18.60
C VAL A 309 -13.76 0.65 -18.65
N THR A 310 -14.11 1.92 -18.65
CA THR A 310 -13.15 3.03 -18.63
C THR A 310 -13.32 3.87 -17.39
#